data_d49bbc9e83e3b3082dbb4641898257c8
#
_entry.id   d49bbc9e83e3b3082dbb4641898257c8
#
_cell.length_a   1.000
_cell.length_b   1.000
_cell.length_c   1.000
_cell.angle_alpha   90.00
_cell.angle_beta   90.00
_cell.angle_gamma   90.00
#
_symmetry.space_group_name_H-M   'P 1'
#
loop_
_entity.id
_entity.type
_entity.pdbx_description
1 polymer ?
#
loop_
_entity_poly.entity_id
_entity_poly.type
_entity_poly.pdbx_seq_one_letter_code
_entity_poly.pdbx_strand_id
1 'polypeptide(L)'
;MKRCTSYFSIALLFWFGSSSPVFAHPWKKSVDLGLTVTQNSYSDSWTGGEAGNVNWVALANSVFEKKFSEIINSKTTAKFSFGQTHSQDQQTKKWAKPTKSTDLLDIETLTRFTLKMWVDPYLAFRFESQFLDASVPEVKRYVNPKKLTESGGVSRVFYKTENNEILSRLGLALRQIITEEVVDTVMKKTEINSTSDGGIESVSDVRLTLSDKISYTSKLSLYKAFFFSESDKVKGTPQEDYWKEVDVNWENTISVSISKYVNVALYNQLLYDKDISKKGRFKETLSLGLVYKLF
;
A
#
# COMPACT_ATOMS: atom_id res chain seq x y z
N MET A 1 23.74 -25.04 -20.61
CA MET A 1 24.02 -23.63 -20.94
C MET A 1 23.71 -22.81 -19.67
N LYS A 2 24.73 -22.26 -19.01
CA LYS A 2 24.60 -21.46 -17.80
C LYS A 2 24.09 -20.07 -18.17
N ARG A 3 22.88 -19.68 -17.74
CA ARG A 3 22.38 -18.32 -17.88
C ARG A 3 23.03 -17.46 -16.81
N CYS A 4 23.84 -16.51 -17.25
CA CYS A 4 24.42 -15.46 -16.42
C CYS A 4 23.33 -14.44 -16.10
N THR A 5 22.82 -14.45 -14.88
CA THR A 5 21.92 -13.39 -14.37
C THR A 5 22.82 -12.23 -13.94
N SER A 6 22.83 -11.17 -14.73
CA SER A 6 23.53 -9.93 -14.42
C SER A 6 22.70 -9.14 -13.40
N TYR A 7 23.16 -9.11 -12.16
CA TYR A 7 22.63 -8.21 -11.14
C TYR A 7 23.21 -6.82 -11.38
N PHE A 8 22.40 -5.90 -11.85
CA PHE A 8 22.76 -4.49 -11.94
C PHE A 8 22.54 -3.88 -10.55
N SER A 9 23.60 -3.89 -9.73
CA SER A 9 23.62 -3.17 -8.46
C SER A 9 23.95 -1.71 -8.75
N ILE A 10 22.95 -0.82 -8.71
CA ILE A 10 23.18 0.63 -8.72
C ILE A 10 23.61 1.02 -7.32
N ALA A 11 24.91 1.15 -7.11
CA ALA A 11 25.47 1.75 -5.91
C ALA A 11 25.30 3.27 -5.99
N LEU A 12 24.37 3.81 -5.22
CA LEU A 12 24.27 5.27 -5.00
C LEU A 12 25.43 5.72 -4.12
N LEU A 13 26.46 6.30 -4.73
CA LEU A 13 27.55 6.99 -4.04
C LEU A 13 27.04 8.31 -3.46
N PHE A 14 26.82 8.34 -2.15
CA PHE A 14 26.63 9.60 -1.41
C PHE A 14 27.97 10.32 -1.24
N TRP A 15 28.13 11.42 -1.96
CA TRP A 15 29.27 12.31 -1.79
C TRP A 15 28.96 13.32 -0.67
N PHE A 16 29.59 13.15 0.48
CA PHE A 16 29.57 14.14 1.57
C PHE A 16 30.63 15.21 1.32
N GLY A 17 30.21 16.38 0.88
CA GLY A 17 31.03 17.56 0.75
C GLY A 17 30.45 18.73 1.53
N SER A 18 31.31 19.34 2.37
CA SER A 18 31.23 20.63 3.07
C SER A 18 30.07 20.85 4.06
N SER A 19 30.46 20.95 5.33
CA SER A 19 29.64 21.30 6.49
C SER A 19 29.23 22.77 6.48
N SER A 20 28.10 23.08 5.85
CA SER A 20 27.33 24.27 6.22
C SER A 20 26.52 23.95 7.49
N PRO A 21 26.28 24.90 8.41
CA PRO A 21 25.47 24.66 9.58
C PRO A 21 24.06 24.25 9.10
N VAL A 22 23.76 22.97 9.19
CA VAL A 22 22.43 22.44 8.90
C VAL A 22 21.54 22.92 10.05
N PHE A 23 20.71 23.93 9.81
CA PHE A 23 19.61 24.24 10.70
C PHE A 23 18.75 22.96 10.73
N ALA A 24 18.87 22.21 11.81
CA ALA A 24 18.18 20.94 11.97
C ALA A 24 16.69 21.20 12.16
N HIS A 25 15.93 21.27 11.06
CA HIS A 25 14.48 21.26 11.15
C HIS A 25 14.02 20.02 11.89
N PRO A 26 13.14 20.14 12.91
CA PRO A 26 12.68 19.00 13.66
C PRO A 26 11.90 18.03 12.76
N TRP A 27 11.97 16.74 13.09
CA TRP A 27 11.14 15.74 12.46
C TRP A 27 9.66 15.98 12.78
N LYS A 28 8.81 16.00 11.77
CA LYS A 28 7.38 15.83 11.94
C LYS A 28 7.09 14.33 11.91
N LYS A 29 6.52 13.80 13.00
CA LYS A 29 6.25 12.39 13.16
C LYS A 29 4.78 12.21 13.49
N SER A 30 4.17 11.17 12.94
CA SER A 30 2.86 10.66 13.33
C SER A 30 2.89 9.16 13.26
N VAL A 31 2.46 8.50 14.31
CA VAL A 31 2.29 7.04 14.36
C VAL A 31 0.95 6.75 15.00
N ASP A 32 0.05 6.18 14.23
CA ASP A 32 -1.29 5.78 14.65
C ASP A 32 -1.38 4.25 14.66
N LEU A 33 -1.64 3.68 15.83
CA LEU A 33 -1.92 2.25 16.00
C LEU A 33 -3.41 2.05 16.16
N GLY A 34 -3.97 1.06 15.47
CA GLY A 34 -5.40 0.75 15.54
C GLY A 34 -5.68 -0.73 15.74
N LEU A 35 -6.74 -1.02 16.48
CA LEU A 35 -7.27 -2.37 16.65
C LEU A 35 -8.79 -2.33 16.56
N THR A 36 -9.33 -3.09 15.62
CA THR A 36 -10.77 -3.32 15.48
C THR A 36 -11.06 -4.78 15.79
N VAL A 37 -12.07 -5.02 16.61
CA VAL A 37 -12.56 -6.38 16.93
C VAL A 37 -14.06 -6.38 16.83
N THR A 38 -14.62 -7.37 16.11
CA THR A 38 -16.05 -7.65 16.06
C THR A 38 -16.26 -9.10 16.43
N GLN A 39 -17.18 -9.36 17.38
CA GLN A 39 -17.48 -10.70 17.84
C GLN A 39 -19.00 -10.92 17.89
N ASN A 40 -19.43 -12.06 17.39
CA ASN A 40 -20.76 -12.62 17.61
C ASN A 40 -20.62 -13.95 18.35
N SER A 41 -21.41 -14.14 19.39
CA SER A 41 -21.42 -15.36 20.19
C SER A 41 -22.85 -15.75 20.51
N TYR A 42 -23.13 -17.03 20.39
CA TYR A 42 -24.47 -17.59 20.59
C TYR A 42 -24.39 -18.76 21.56
N SER A 43 -25.39 -18.90 22.41
CA SER A 43 -25.53 -20.07 23.27
C SER A 43 -25.96 -21.29 22.48
N ASP A 44 -25.74 -22.49 23.01
CA ASP A 44 -26.13 -23.75 22.35
C ASP A 44 -27.66 -23.87 22.19
N SER A 45 -28.41 -23.16 23.00
CA SER A 45 -29.90 -23.13 22.95
C SER A 45 -30.44 -22.05 21.99
N TRP A 46 -29.59 -21.28 21.34
CA TRP A 46 -30.00 -20.28 20.35
C TRP A 46 -30.57 -20.99 19.09
N THR A 47 -31.80 -20.65 18.73
CA THR A 47 -32.51 -21.23 17.58
C THR A 47 -32.51 -20.24 16.43
N GLY A 48 -32.10 -20.66 15.22
CA GLY A 48 -32.03 -19.80 14.03
C GLY A 48 -30.85 -20.13 13.11
N GLY A 49 -29.96 -21.04 13.55
CA GLY A 49 -28.84 -21.51 12.75
C GLY A 49 -27.62 -20.57 12.76
N GLU A 50 -27.60 -19.53 13.61
CA GLU A 50 -26.47 -18.61 13.74
C GLU A 50 -25.24 -19.33 14.29
N ALA A 51 -24.06 -18.88 13.85
CA ALA A 51 -22.77 -19.38 14.29
C ALA A 51 -21.88 -18.22 14.77
N GLY A 52 -21.05 -18.51 15.75
CA GLY A 52 -20.08 -17.55 16.29
C GLY A 52 -19.11 -17.07 15.22
N ASN A 53 -18.70 -15.82 15.34
CA ASN A 53 -17.72 -15.19 14.47
C ASN A 53 -16.87 -14.20 15.25
N VAL A 54 -15.56 -14.23 15.03
CA VAL A 54 -14.62 -13.22 15.54
C VAL A 54 -13.83 -12.70 14.36
N ASN A 55 -13.90 -11.39 14.12
CA ASN A 55 -13.08 -10.70 13.14
C ASN A 55 -12.24 -9.63 13.87
N TRP A 56 -10.94 -9.60 13.58
CA TRP A 56 -10.06 -8.59 14.10
C TRP A 56 -9.13 -8.05 13.02
N VAL A 57 -8.78 -6.77 13.14
CA VAL A 57 -7.82 -6.08 12.27
C VAL A 57 -6.92 -5.21 13.13
N ALA A 58 -5.62 -5.45 13.06
CA ALA A 58 -4.61 -4.54 13.58
C ALA A 58 -4.06 -3.70 12.44
N LEU A 59 -3.83 -2.41 12.69
CA LEU A 59 -3.24 -1.49 11.73
C LEU A 59 -2.19 -0.59 12.40
N ALA A 60 -1.20 -0.19 11.61
CA ALA A 60 -0.23 0.83 12.00
C ALA A 60 0.03 1.74 10.80
N ASN A 61 -0.23 3.03 10.98
CA ASN A 61 0.04 4.05 9.99
C ASN A 61 1.08 5.02 10.54
N SER A 62 2.12 5.31 9.78
CA SER A 62 3.14 6.25 10.21
C SER A 62 3.51 7.22 9.10
N VAL A 63 3.85 8.43 9.52
CA VAL A 63 4.38 9.49 8.66
C VAL A 63 5.61 10.09 9.34
N PHE A 64 6.70 10.11 8.61
CA PHE A 64 7.95 10.77 9.02
C PHE A 64 8.33 11.79 7.95
N GLU A 65 8.29 13.07 8.26
CA GLU A 65 8.65 14.14 7.35
C GLU A 65 9.80 14.96 7.92
N LYS A 66 10.79 15.25 7.09
CA LYS A 66 11.91 16.11 7.46
C LYS A 66 12.31 17.02 6.30
N LYS A 67 12.47 18.28 6.61
CA LYS A 67 13.22 19.22 5.79
C LYS A 67 14.72 19.05 6.08
N PHE A 68 15.45 18.49 5.15
CA PHE A 68 16.92 18.38 5.27
C PHE A 68 17.62 19.71 4.95
N SER A 69 16.99 20.53 4.10
CA SER A 69 17.40 21.89 3.77
C SER A 69 16.18 22.69 3.31
N GLU A 70 16.37 23.98 2.98
CA GLU A 70 15.30 24.80 2.38
C GLU A 70 14.79 24.24 1.05
N ILE A 71 15.61 23.45 0.36
CA ILE A 71 15.30 22.86 -0.93
C ILE A 71 14.80 21.43 -0.78
N ILE A 72 15.34 20.64 0.14
CA ILE A 72 15.10 19.18 0.22
C ILE A 72 14.12 18.87 1.34
N ASN A 73 12.95 18.35 0.95
CA ASN A 73 11.93 17.81 1.86
C ASN A 73 11.71 16.33 1.55
N SER A 74 11.85 15.46 2.55
CA SER A 74 11.59 14.05 2.42
C SER A 74 10.48 13.62 3.38
N LYS A 75 9.51 12.85 2.86
CA LYS A 75 8.37 12.32 3.60
C LYS A 75 8.27 10.82 3.36
N THR A 76 8.38 10.05 4.43
CA THR A 76 8.14 8.60 4.41
C THR A 76 6.80 8.31 5.04
N THR A 77 5.97 7.55 4.34
CA THR A 77 4.70 7.01 4.85
C THR A 77 4.80 5.50 4.89
N ALA A 78 4.34 4.89 5.98
CA ALA A 78 4.23 3.44 6.04
C ALA A 78 2.84 3.06 6.56
N LYS A 79 2.19 2.13 5.87
CA LYS A 79 0.88 1.59 6.20
C LYS A 79 1.02 0.08 6.35
N PHE A 80 0.65 -0.42 7.50
CA PHE A 80 0.62 -1.84 7.79
C PHE A 80 -0.78 -2.21 8.27
N SER A 81 -1.32 -3.29 7.74
CA SER A 81 -2.55 -3.86 8.30
C SER A 81 -2.53 -5.36 8.16
N PHE A 82 -3.04 -6.04 9.19
CA PHE A 82 -3.24 -7.48 9.17
C PHE A 82 -4.50 -7.82 9.95
N GLY A 83 -5.32 -8.69 9.40
CA GLY A 83 -6.55 -9.11 10.05
C GLY A 83 -6.95 -10.53 9.67
N GLN A 84 -7.73 -11.13 10.55
CA GLN A 84 -8.24 -12.48 10.39
C GLN A 84 -9.69 -12.57 10.83
N THR A 85 -10.40 -13.48 10.19
CA THR A 85 -11.76 -13.89 10.56
C THR A 85 -11.73 -15.35 11.03
N HIS A 86 -12.27 -15.60 12.20
CA HIS A 86 -12.61 -16.92 12.71
C HIS A 86 -14.12 -17.09 12.65
N SER A 87 -14.59 -18.12 12.02
CA SER A 87 -16.00 -18.48 11.97
C SER A 87 -16.23 -19.85 12.58
N GLN A 88 -17.33 -20.00 13.28
CA GLN A 88 -17.78 -21.27 13.81
C GLN A 88 -18.63 -21.98 12.74
N ASP A 89 -18.44 -23.26 12.56
CA ASP A 89 -19.28 -24.06 11.70
C ASP A 89 -20.71 -24.14 12.28
N GLN A 90 -21.72 -23.90 11.46
CA GLN A 90 -23.11 -23.82 11.91
C GLN A 90 -23.65 -25.11 12.52
N GLN A 91 -23.22 -26.26 11.98
CA GLN A 91 -23.75 -27.59 12.38
C GLN A 91 -22.96 -28.18 13.54
N THR A 92 -21.63 -28.16 13.41
CA THR A 92 -20.73 -28.81 14.39
C THR A 92 -20.35 -27.89 15.55
N LYS A 93 -20.63 -26.58 15.43
CA LYS A 93 -20.21 -25.53 16.37
C LYS A 93 -18.69 -25.48 16.59
N LYS A 94 -17.91 -26.15 15.75
CA LYS A 94 -16.44 -26.11 15.82
C LYS A 94 -15.91 -24.86 15.11
N TRP A 95 -14.89 -24.26 15.71
CA TRP A 95 -14.21 -23.12 15.11
C TRP A 95 -13.34 -23.57 13.93
N ALA A 96 -13.56 -22.95 12.77
CA ALA A 96 -12.72 -23.15 11.61
C ALA A 96 -11.33 -22.51 11.83
N LYS A 97 -10.35 -22.90 11.00
CA LYS A 97 -9.06 -22.20 11.00
C LYS A 97 -9.25 -20.75 10.58
N PRO A 98 -8.46 -19.79 11.17
CA PRO A 98 -8.54 -18.40 10.78
C PRO A 98 -8.29 -18.21 9.29
N THR A 99 -9.11 -17.38 8.67
CA THR A 99 -8.93 -16.91 7.30
C THR A 99 -8.46 -15.47 7.30
N LYS A 100 -7.53 -15.14 6.42
CA LYS A 100 -7.04 -13.77 6.26
C LYS A 100 -8.15 -12.87 5.73
N SER A 101 -8.45 -11.76 6.40
CA SER A 101 -9.46 -10.78 6.00
C SER A 101 -8.85 -9.52 5.40
N THR A 102 -7.69 -9.10 5.88
CA THR A 102 -6.91 -8.00 5.31
C THR A 102 -5.42 -8.23 5.51
N ASP A 103 -4.60 -7.65 4.62
CA ASP A 103 -3.15 -7.78 4.68
C ASP A 103 -2.53 -6.71 3.77
N LEU A 104 -1.67 -5.87 4.34
CA LEU A 104 -0.99 -4.79 3.62
C LEU A 104 0.34 -4.47 4.26
N LEU A 105 1.35 -4.39 3.43
CA LEU A 105 2.64 -3.75 3.67
C LEU A 105 2.82 -2.69 2.58
N ASP A 106 2.83 -1.40 2.93
CA ASP A 106 3.02 -0.30 1.99
C ASP A 106 3.93 0.75 2.62
N ILE A 107 5.09 0.97 2.03
CA ILE A 107 6.07 1.96 2.47
C ILE A 107 6.44 2.81 1.27
N GLU A 108 6.23 4.12 1.37
CA GLU A 108 6.58 5.08 0.34
C GLU A 108 7.45 6.19 0.92
N THR A 109 8.56 6.48 0.26
CA THR A 109 9.40 7.67 0.53
C THR A 109 9.35 8.59 -0.67
N LEU A 110 8.90 9.82 -0.44
CA LEU A 110 8.83 10.90 -1.42
C LEU A 110 9.80 12.00 -1.02
N THR A 111 10.79 12.28 -1.86
CA THR A 111 11.73 13.40 -1.70
C THR A 111 11.43 14.43 -2.77
N ARG A 112 11.12 15.68 -2.33
CA ARG A 112 10.84 16.83 -3.19
C ARG A 112 11.95 17.84 -3.10
N PHE A 113 12.27 18.45 -4.24
CA PHE A 113 13.27 19.52 -4.37
C PHE A 113 12.54 20.84 -4.61
N THR A 114 12.23 21.58 -3.54
CA THR A 114 11.49 22.84 -3.59
C THR A 114 12.35 23.96 -4.15
N LEU A 115 12.20 24.24 -5.43
CA LEU A 115 13.01 25.22 -6.17
C LEU A 115 12.32 26.59 -6.30
N LYS A 116 11.15 26.78 -5.65
CA LYS A 116 10.30 28.00 -5.78
C LYS A 116 9.83 28.24 -7.22
N MET A 117 9.74 27.17 -8.01
CA MET A 117 9.23 27.18 -9.38
C MET A 117 7.73 26.82 -9.39
N TRP A 118 7.12 26.83 -10.56
CA TRP A 118 5.72 26.40 -10.73
C TRP A 118 5.49 24.93 -10.37
N VAL A 119 6.50 24.09 -10.56
CA VAL A 119 6.53 22.68 -10.12
C VAL A 119 7.86 22.37 -9.47
N ASP A 120 7.87 21.43 -8.56
CA ASP A 120 9.05 20.94 -7.85
C ASP A 120 9.46 19.56 -8.40
N PRO A 121 10.72 19.32 -8.75
CA PRO A 121 11.22 17.98 -9.03
C PRO A 121 11.00 17.05 -7.83
N TYR A 122 10.79 15.75 -8.09
CA TYR A 122 10.69 14.75 -7.05
C TYR A 122 11.37 13.43 -7.44
N LEU A 123 11.72 12.65 -6.42
CA LEU A 123 12.06 11.25 -6.50
C LEU A 123 11.19 10.51 -5.47
N ALA A 124 10.65 9.35 -5.85
CA ALA A 124 9.91 8.50 -4.95
C ALA A 124 10.35 7.04 -5.08
N PHE A 125 10.29 6.34 -3.95
CA PHE A 125 10.48 4.91 -3.85
C PHE A 125 9.30 4.33 -3.07
N ARG A 126 8.67 3.28 -3.58
CA ARG A 126 7.56 2.59 -2.92
C ARG A 126 7.79 1.10 -2.90
N PHE A 127 7.57 0.49 -1.75
CA PHE A 127 7.53 -0.95 -1.54
C PHE A 127 6.11 -1.36 -1.13
N GLU A 128 5.52 -2.27 -1.88
CA GLU A 128 4.20 -2.82 -1.61
C GLU A 128 4.30 -4.34 -1.49
N SER A 129 3.64 -4.92 -0.50
CA SER A 129 3.56 -6.36 -0.28
C SER A 129 2.40 -6.72 0.64
N GLN A 130 2.35 -7.98 1.06
CA GLN A 130 1.49 -8.50 2.12
C GLN A 130 2.32 -9.35 3.08
N PHE A 131 1.91 -9.46 4.33
CA PHE A 131 2.60 -10.27 5.34
C PHE A 131 2.55 -11.76 5.01
N LEU A 132 1.37 -12.23 4.60
CA LEU A 132 1.11 -13.65 4.35
C LEU A 132 0.38 -13.83 3.02
N ASP A 133 1.02 -14.43 2.05
CA ASP A 133 0.34 -14.93 0.86
C ASP A 133 -0.23 -16.34 1.13
N ALA A 134 -1.56 -16.38 1.24
CA ALA A 134 -2.33 -17.59 1.48
C ALA A 134 -3.13 -18.02 0.24
N SER A 135 -2.75 -17.57 -0.96
CA SER A 135 -3.44 -17.93 -2.21
C SER A 135 -3.38 -19.44 -2.52
N VAL A 136 -2.32 -20.10 -2.03
CA VAL A 136 -2.19 -21.57 -2.03
C VAL A 136 -2.11 -22.02 -0.58
N PRO A 137 -3.20 -22.59 0.01
CA PRO A 137 -3.29 -22.88 1.43
C PRO A 137 -2.22 -23.84 1.96
N GLU A 138 -1.73 -24.75 1.11
CA GLU A 138 -0.75 -25.78 1.44
C GLU A 138 0.68 -25.20 1.59
N VAL A 139 0.95 -24.06 0.93
CA VAL A 139 2.29 -23.45 0.88
C VAL A 139 2.19 -21.97 1.25
N LYS A 140 2.47 -21.66 2.51
CA LYS A 140 2.50 -20.28 3.00
C LYS A 140 3.76 -19.58 2.51
N ARG A 141 3.60 -18.41 1.92
CA ARG A 141 4.68 -17.51 1.51
C ARG A 141 4.55 -16.20 2.27
N TYR A 142 5.67 -15.62 2.64
CA TYR A 142 5.68 -14.38 3.42
C TYR A 142 6.29 -13.25 2.60
N VAL A 143 5.76 -12.05 2.75
CA VAL A 143 6.19 -10.87 1.98
C VAL A 143 6.19 -11.18 0.49
N ASN A 144 5.04 -11.66 -0.03
CA ASN A 144 4.87 -12.10 -1.40
C ASN A 144 3.51 -11.62 -1.99
N PRO A 145 3.46 -11.06 -3.21
CA PRO A 145 4.61 -10.60 -4.00
C PRO A 145 5.29 -9.37 -3.40
N LYS A 146 6.53 -9.09 -3.80
CA LYS A 146 7.22 -7.83 -3.52
C LYS A 146 7.12 -6.94 -4.75
N LYS A 147 6.49 -5.78 -4.62
CA LYS A 147 6.41 -4.78 -5.69
C LYS A 147 7.22 -3.56 -5.27
N LEU A 148 8.23 -3.25 -6.08
CA LEU A 148 9.09 -2.09 -5.95
C LEU A 148 8.72 -1.10 -7.05
N THR A 149 8.52 0.16 -6.69
CA THR A 149 8.27 1.23 -7.67
C THR A 149 9.24 2.37 -7.39
N GLU A 150 10.03 2.71 -8.38
CA GLU A 150 10.93 3.87 -8.38
C GLU A 150 10.39 4.88 -9.36
N SER A 151 10.17 6.12 -8.93
CA SER A 151 9.65 7.15 -9.82
C SER A 151 10.34 8.49 -9.64
N GLY A 152 10.36 9.27 -10.71
CA GLY A 152 10.91 10.60 -10.72
C GLY A 152 10.23 11.48 -11.76
N GLY A 153 10.08 12.75 -11.43
CA GLY A 153 9.36 13.70 -12.29
C GLY A 153 9.14 15.03 -11.60
N VAL A 154 7.95 15.59 -11.81
CA VAL A 154 7.57 16.89 -11.25
C VAL A 154 6.35 16.73 -10.34
N SER A 155 6.32 17.52 -9.30
CA SER A 155 5.21 17.57 -8.33
C SER A 155 4.75 19.00 -8.10
N ARG A 156 3.48 19.16 -7.73
CA ARG A 156 2.92 20.46 -7.35
C ARG A 156 2.05 20.31 -6.12
N VAL A 157 2.29 21.17 -5.15
CA VAL A 157 1.41 21.38 -4.02
C VAL A 157 0.38 22.42 -4.41
N PHE A 158 -0.87 22.02 -4.55
CA PHE A 158 -1.97 22.91 -4.91
C PHE A 158 -2.51 23.66 -3.70
N TYR A 159 -2.50 22.99 -2.55
CA TYR A 159 -2.97 23.56 -1.30
C TYR A 159 -2.16 22.97 -0.12
N LYS A 160 -1.76 23.82 0.81
CA LYS A 160 -1.04 23.40 2.02
C LYS A 160 -1.32 24.34 3.18
N THR A 161 -1.79 23.75 4.27
CA THR A 161 -1.84 24.36 5.60
C THR A 161 -1.14 23.43 6.58
N GLU A 162 -1.20 23.72 7.86
CA GLU A 162 -0.63 22.83 8.89
C GLU A 162 -1.22 21.39 8.81
N ASN A 163 -2.55 21.30 8.65
CA ASN A 163 -3.30 20.04 8.72
C ASN A 163 -3.81 19.55 7.35
N ASN A 164 -3.77 20.39 6.32
CA ASN A 164 -4.32 20.07 5.00
C ASN A 164 -3.23 20.11 3.93
N GLU A 165 -3.28 19.16 3.01
CA GLU A 165 -2.36 19.13 1.87
C GLU A 165 -3.06 18.51 0.65
N ILE A 166 -2.92 19.16 -0.52
CA ILE A 166 -3.26 18.60 -1.82
C ILE A 166 -2.00 18.65 -2.66
N LEU A 167 -1.48 17.48 -3.00
CA LEU A 167 -0.24 17.31 -3.75
C LEU A 167 -0.53 16.40 -4.95
N SER A 168 -0.12 16.80 -6.13
CA SER A 168 -0.08 15.92 -7.30
C SER A 168 1.32 15.83 -7.87
N ARG A 169 1.65 14.68 -8.42
CA ARG A 169 2.92 14.39 -9.08
C ARG A 169 2.71 13.65 -10.39
N LEU A 170 3.57 13.91 -11.35
CA LEU A 170 3.61 13.28 -12.66
C LEU A 170 5.06 12.96 -12.99
N GLY A 171 5.33 11.72 -13.39
CA GLY A 171 6.69 11.32 -13.69
C GLY A 171 6.78 9.99 -14.42
N LEU A 172 8.02 9.59 -14.67
CA LEU A 172 8.35 8.25 -15.14
C LEU A 172 8.51 7.33 -13.94
N ALA A 173 8.08 6.08 -14.08
CA ALA A 173 8.22 5.07 -13.04
C ALA A 173 8.71 3.75 -13.62
N LEU A 174 9.55 3.05 -12.85
CA LEU A 174 9.97 1.67 -13.06
C LEU A 174 9.33 0.83 -11.96
N ARG A 175 8.69 -0.27 -12.35
CA ARG A 175 8.11 -1.23 -11.41
C ARG A 175 8.82 -2.57 -11.56
N GLN A 176 9.12 -3.20 -10.43
CA GLN A 176 9.64 -4.56 -10.36
C GLN A 176 8.74 -5.38 -9.45
N ILE A 177 8.25 -6.51 -9.96
CA ILE A 177 7.41 -7.43 -9.20
C ILE A 177 8.16 -8.74 -9.07
N ILE A 178 8.47 -9.11 -7.84
CA ILE A 178 9.15 -10.36 -7.49
C ILE A 178 8.13 -11.24 -6.80
N THR A 179 7.78 -12.34 -7.44
CA THR A 179 6.77 -13.30 -6.96
C THR A 179 7.42 -14.66 -6.70
N GLU A 180 7.18 -15.19 -5.52
CA GLU A 180 7.47 -16.59 -5.21
C GLU A 180 6.25 -17.43 -5.60
N GLU A 181 6.34 -18.15 -6.71
CA GLU A 181 5.27 -18.99 -7.26
C GLU A 181 5.37 -20.42 -6.77
N VAL A 182 4.23 -21.05 -6.46
CA VAL A 182 4.20 -22.46 -6.07
C VAL A 182 4.13 -23.30 -7.33
N VAL A 183 5.17 -24.08 -7.58
CA VAL A 183 5.26 -25.00 -8.73
C VAL A 183 4.86 -26.43 -8.39
N ASP A 184 4.96 -26.83 -7.12
CA ASP A 184 4.53 -28.12 -6.62
C ASP A 184 3.96 -27.98 -5.20
N THR A 185 2.69 -28.31 -5.04
CA THR A 185 1.99 -28.20 -3.76
C THR A 185 2.31 -29.39 -2.83
N VAL A 186 2.61 -30.57 -3.37
CA VAL A 186 2.92 -31.77 -2.60
C VAL A 186 4.32 -31.68 -1.99
N MET A 187 5.30 -31.33 -2.83
CA MET A 187 6.68 -31.14 -2.38
C MET A 187 6.92 -29.75 -1.80
N LYS A 188 5.92 -28.88 -1.80
CA LYS A 188 6.00 -27.48 -1.35
C LYS A 188 7.13 -26.70 -2.03
N LYS A 189 7.34 -26.99 -3.31
CA LYS A 189 8.39 -26.35 -4.09
C LYS A 189 7.91 -25.01 -4.63
N THR A 190 8.75 -24.00 -4.49
CA THR A 190 8.51 -22.65 -5.02
C THR A 190 9.61 -22.25 -5.98
N GLU A 191 9.30 -21.35 -6.91
CA GLU A 191 10.26 -20.72 -7.81
C GLU A 191 10.04 -19.19 -7.79
N ILE A 192 11.13 -18.45 -7.92
CA ILE A 192 11.08 -16.99 -7.95
C ILE A 192 10.93 -16.54 -9.39
N ASN A 193 9.87 -15.82 -9.67
CA ASN A 193 9.64 -15.11 -10.92
C ASN A 193 9.77 -13.61 -10.69
N SER A 194 10.41 -12.90 -11.64
CA SER A 194 10.59 -11.45 -11.57
C SER A 194 10.20 -10.82 -12.89
N THR A 195 9.28 -9.87 -12.84
CA THR A 195 8.88 -9.06 -13.97
C THR A 195 9.21 -7.60 -13.72
N SER A 196 9.42 -6.85 -14.81
CA SER A 196 9.69 -5.41 -14.74
C SER A 196 8.92 -4.70 -15.84
N ASP A 197 8.41 -3.56 -15.52
CA ASP A 197 7.79 -2.65 -16.48
C ASP A 197 8.20 -1.21 -16.19
N GLY A 198 8.03 -0.33 -17.18
CA GLY A 198 8.28 1.10 -17.02
C GLY A 198 7.27 1.90 -17.81
N GLY A 199 6.86 3.01 -17.23
CA GLY A 199 5.79 3.83 -17.77
C GLY A 199 5.72 5.23 -17.20
N ILE A 200 4.57 5.86 -17.39
CA ILE A 200 4.20 7.14 -16.79
C ILE A 200 3.30 6.90 -15.59
N GLU A 201 3.59 7.60 -14.50
CA GLU A 201 2.81 7.58 -13.27
C GLU A 201 2.26 8.96 -12.96
N SER A 202 0.98 9.03 -12.55
CA SER A 202 0.37 10.22 -11.96
C SER A 202 -0.21 9.85 -10.60
N VAL A 203 0.19 10.56 -9.54
CA VAL A 203 -0.34 10.35 -8.19
C VAL A 203 -0.83 11.66 -7.61
N SER A 204 -2.05 11.65 -7.09
CA SER A 204 -2.65 12.76 -6.37
C SER A 204 -2.99 12.33 -4.95
N ASP A 205 -2.38 13.00 -3.99
CA ASP A 205 -2.60 12.82 -2.55
C ASP A 205 -3.40 13.99 -2.00
N VAL A 206 -4.49 13.69 -1.32
CA VAL A 206 -5.37 14.66 -0.64
C VAL A 206 -5.45 14.31 0.83
N ARG A 207 -5.21 15.30 1.70
CA ARG A 207 -5.44 15.21 3.13
C ARG A 207 -6.13 16.47 3.60
N LEU A 208 -7.33 16.31 4.15
CA LEU A 208 -8.16 17.40 4.61
C LEU A 208 -8.69 17.12 6.02
N THR A 209 -8.57 18.08 6.91
CA THR A 209 -9.25 18.14 8.19
C THR A 209 -10.53 18.93 7.98
N LEU A 210 -11.67 18.22 7.88
CA LEU A 210 -12.98 18.81 7.60
C LEU A 210 -13.59 19.47 8.84
N SER A 211 -13.23 18.93 10.01
CA SER A 211 -13.56 19.52 11.33
C SER A 211 -12.59 18.95 12.38
N ASP A 212 -12.71 19.40 13.62
CA ASP A 212 -11.89 18.91 14.74
C ASP A 212 -11.98 17.37 14.96
N LYS A 213 -13.05 16.76 14.43
CA LYS A 213 -13.31 15.33 14.58
C LYS A 213 -13.31 14.56 13.27
N ILE A 214 -13.35 15.23 12.13
CA ILE A 214 -13.53 14.58 10.83
C ILE A 214 -12.33 14.88 9.93
N SER A 215 -11.69 13.84 9.45
CA SER A 215 -10.62 13.93 8.46
C SER A 215 -10.96 13.11 7.21
N TYR A 216 -10.48 13.58 6.07
CA TYR A 216 -10.58 12.92 4.77
C TYR A 216 -9.20 12.77 4.17
N THR A 217 -8.89 11.57 3.70
CA THR A 217 -7.68 11.30 2.92
C THR A 217 -8.06 10.58 1.63
N SER A 218 -7.41 10.95 0.54
CA SER A 218 -7.56 10.28 -0.74
C SER A 218 -6.21 10.14 -1.42
N LYS A 219 -5.98 9.01 -2.09
CA LYS A 219 -4.83 8.78 -2.96
C LYS A 219 -5.33 8.18 -4.27
N LEU A 220 -5.15 8.91 -5.37
CA LEU A 220 -5.40 8.43 -6.72
C LEU A 220 -4.06 8.19 -7.40
N SER A 221 -3.80 6.95 -7.80
CA SER A 221 -2.63 6.57 -8.58
C SER A 221 -3.08 6.04 -9.94
N LEU A 222 -2.54 6.62 -11.00
CA LEU A 222 -2.73 6.20 -12.38
C LEU A 222 -1.37 5.81 -12.92
N TYR A 223 -1.29 4.67 -13.61
CA TYR A 223 -0.06 4.22 -14.23
C TYR A 223 -0.33 3.64 -15.61
N LYS A 224 0.54 3.94 -16.57
CA LYS A 224 0.49 3.37 -17.90
C LYS A 224 1.89 2.94 -18.32
N ALA A 225 2.08 1.64 -18.57
CA ALA A 225 3.33 1.09 -19.02
C ALA A 225 3.62 1.45 -20.48
N PHE A 226 4.91 1.62 -20.81
CA PHE A 226 5.43 1.77 -22.18
C PHE A 226 6.24 0.56 -22.59
N PHE A 227 6.81 -0.17 -21.63
CA PHE A 227 7.47 -1.46 -21.87
C PHE A 227 7.15 -2.44 -20.73
N PHE A 228 7.24 -3.73 -21.06
CA PHE A 228 7.07 -4.84 -20.15
C PHE A 228 8.07 -5.94 -20.49
N SER A 229 8.81 -6.43 -19.49
CA SER A 229 9.89 -7.41 -19.67
C SER A 229 9.44 -8.74 -20.26
N GLU A 230 8.17 -9.10 -20.03
CA GLU A 230 7.57 -10.36 -20.47
C GLU A 230 6.68 -10.19 -21.72
N SER A 231 6.78 -9.04 -22.43
CA SER A 231 5.94 -8.73 -23.61
C SER A 231 6.00 -9.79 -24.67
N ASP A 232 7.18 -10.41 -24.91
CA ASP A 232 7.35 -11.48 -25.90
C ASP A 232 6.63 -12.78 -25.47
N LYS A 233 6.48 -13.05 -24.18
CA LYS A 233 5.78 -14.24 -23.66
C LYS A 233 4.27 -14.16 -23.86
N VAL A 234 3.71 -12.95 -23.79
CA VAL A 234 2.26 -12.71 -23.95
C VAL A 234 1.85 -12.44 -25.39
N LYS A 235 2.82 -12.27 -26.31
CA LYS A 235 2.57 -11.99 -27.73
C LYS A 235 1.76 -13.10 -28.40
N GLY A 236 0.73 -12.70 -29.16
CA GLY A 236 -0.20 -13.63 -29.81
C GLY A 236 -1.20 -14.28 -28.85
N THR A 237 -1.19 -13.94 -27.58
CA THR A 237 -2.21 -14.39 -26.62
C THR A 237 -3.32 -13.35 -26.45
N PRO A 238 -4.50 -13.70 -25.92
CA PRO A 238 -5.54 -12.72 -25.58
C PRO A 238 -5.11 -11.65 -24.56
N GLN A 239 -3.94 -11.80 -23.94
CA GLN A 239 -3.38 -10.92 -22.91
C GLN A 239 -2.30 -9.99 -23.46
N GLU A 240 -1.97 -10.05 -24.74
CA GLU A 240 -0.87 -9.33 -25.37
C GLU A 240 -0.83 -7.82 -25.04
N ASP A 241 -2.01 -7.19 -24.97
CA ASP A 241 -2.13 -5.74 -24.78
C ASP A 241 -2.61 -5.33 -23.36
N TYR A 242 -2.72 -6.28 -22.42
CA TYR A 242 -3.27 -5.96 -21.09
C TYR A 242 -2.39 -4.98 -20.33
N TRP A 243 -1.07 -5.19 -20.34
CA TRP A 243 -0.08 -4.33 -19.69
C TRP A 243 -0.02 -2.90 -20.24
N LYS A 244 -0.61 -2.65 -21.43
CA LYS A 244 -0.68 -1.32 -22.05
C LYS A 244 -1.85 -0.48 -21.57
N GLU A 245 -2.79 -1.09 -20.84
CA GLU A 245 -3.93 -0.37 -20.28
C GLU A 245 -3.51 0.52 -19.09
N VAL A 246 -4.38 1.41 -18.71
CA VAL A 246 -4.12 2.28 -17.55
C VAL A 246 -4.52 1.56 -16.27
N ASP A 247 -3.56 1.34 -15.39
CA ASP A 247 -3.83 0.90 -14.04
C ASP A 247 -4.36 2.05 -13.19
N VAL A 248 -5.38 1.78 -12.40
CA VAL A 248 -6.01 2.74 -11.49
C VAL A 248 -6.03 2.15 -10.09
N ASN A 249 -5.51 2.91 -9.12
CA ASN A 249 -5.72 2.66 -7.69
C ASN A 249 -6.21 3.95 -7.04
N TRP A 250 -7.46 3.94 -6.58
CA TRP A 250 -8.07 5.07 -5.92
C TRP A 250 -8.54 4.68 -4.52
N GLU A 251 -7.82 5.15 -3.52
CA GLU A 251 -8.10 4.94 -2.10
C GLU A 251 -8.73 6.19 -1.50
N ASN A 252 -9.76 6.01 -0.67
CA ASN A 252 -10.40 7.07 0.08
C ASN A 252 -10.66 6.61 1.51
N THR A 253 -10.44 7.52 2.46
CA THR A 253 -10.77 7.27 3.87
C THR A 253 -11.42 8.50 4.47
N ILE A 254 -12.60 8.31 5.04
CA ILE A 254 -13.24 9.28 5.94
C ILE A 254 -13.09 8.73 7.35
N SER A 255 -12.50 9.51 8.25
CA SER A 255 -12.29 9.13 9.64
C SER A 255 -13.00 10.11 10.57
N VAL A 256 -13.74 9.58 11.54
CA VAL A 256 -14.47 10.34 12.55
C VAL A 256 -13.98 9.95 13.94
N SER A 257 -13.35 10.87 14.65
CA SER A 257 -12.91 10.67 16.04
C SER A 257 -14.09 10.88 16.98
N ILE A 258 -14.61 9.79 17.56
CA ILE A 258 -15.68 9.85 18.56
C ILE A 258 -15.11 10.31 19.91
N SER A 259 -13.95 9.80 20.27
CA SER A 259 -13.18 10.19 21.46
C SER A 259 -11.68 10.16 21.16
N LYS A 260 -10.85 10.45 22.17
CA LYS A 260 -9.37 10.36 22.05
C LYS A 260 -8.88 8.99 21.56
N TYR A 261 -9.63 7.93 21.89
CA TYR A 261 -9.22 6.55 21.61
C TYR A 261 -10.15 5.80 20.67
N VAL A 262 -11.35 6.33 20.39
CA VAL A 262 -12.38 5.65 19.57
C VAL A 262 -12.55 6.39 18.27
N ASN A 263 -12.39 5.66 17.18
CA ASN A 263 -12.51 6.18 15.81
C ASN A 263 -13.43 5.29 14.97
N VAL A 264 -14.21 5.93 14.10
CA VAL A 264 -14.94 5.28 13.02
C VAL A 264 -14.27 5.68 11.73
N ALA A 265 -13.96 4.71 10.87
CA ALA A 265 -13.40 4.97 9.56
C ALA A 265 -14.16 4.23 8.47
N LEU A 266 -14.49 4.93 7.40
CA LEU A 266 -14.98 4.37 6.16
C LEU A 266 -13.85 4.45 5.13
N TYR A 267 -13.31 3.29 4.79
CA TYR A 267 -12.31 3.13 3.73
C TYR A 267 -12.96 2.55 2.49
N ASN A 268 -12.68 3.11 1.33
CA ASN A 268 -13.01 2.49 0.06
C ASN A 268 -11.82 2.55 -0.90
N GLN A 269 -11.74 1.54 -1.76
CA GLN A 269 -10.70 1.41 -2.77
C GLN A 269 -11.29 0.89 -4.06
N LEU A 270 -10.97 1.57 -5.15
CA LEU A 270 -11.22 1.12 -6.51
C LEU A 270 -9.89 0.75 -7.17
N LEU A 271 -9.76 -0.50 -7.60
CA LEU A 271 -8.60 -1.02 -8.31
C LEU A 271 -9.01 -1.46 -9.72
N TYR A 272 -8.26 -1.01 -10.70
CA TYR A 272 -8.30 -1.54 -12.06
C TYR A 272 -6.87 -1.82 -12.52
N ASP A 273 -6.62 -3.04 -12.89
CA ASP A 273 -5.37 -3.56 -13.44
C ASP A 273 -5.79 -4.76 -14.29
N LYS A 274 -5.67 -4.63 -15.61
CA LYS A 274 -6.19 -5.59 -16.58
C LYS A 274 -5.40 -6.89 -16.58
N ASP A 275 -4.12 -6.86 -16.21
CA ASP A 275 -3.30 -8.07 -16.06
C ASP A 275 -3.82 -8.97 -14.93
N ILE A 276 -4.42 -8.37 -13.89
CA ILE A 276 -5.00 -9.11 -12.77
C ILE A 276 -6.48 -9.43 -13.02
N SER A 277 -7.26 -8.46 -13.52
CA SER A 277 -8.69 -8.62 -13.73
C SER A 277 -9.22 -7.69 -14.82
N LYS A 278 -10.01 -8.24 -15.74
CA LYS A 278 -10.71 -7.47 -16.79
C LYS A 278 -11.76 -6.51 -16.23
N LYS A 279 -12.17 -6.69 -14.96
CA LYS A 279 -13.18 -5.85 -14.29
C LYS A 279 -12.52 -5.03 -13.17
N GLY A 280 -13.03 -3.83 -12.96
CA GLY A 280 -12.69 -3.04 -11.79
C GLY A 280 -13.04 -3.82 -10.50
N ARG A 281 -12.18 -3.71 -9.50
CA ARG A 281 -12.32 -4.34 -8.18
C ARG A 281 -12.62 -3.26 -7.16
N PHE A 282 -13.68 -3.41 -6.41
CA PHE A 282 -14.08 -2.48 -5.36
C PHE A 282 -13.96 -3.16 -3.99
N LYS A 283 -13.42 -2.43 -3.03
CA LYS A 283 -13.36 -2.83 -1.63
C LYS A 283 -13.88 -1.70 -0.78
N GLU A 284 -14.74 -2.02 0.18
CA GLU A 284 -15.21 -1.12 1.21
C GLU A 284 -14.97 -1.73 2.59
N THR A 285 -14.62 -0.90 3.55
CA THR A 285 -14.47 -1.31 4.95
C THR A 285 -14.97 -0.19 5.85
N LEU A 286 -16.05 -0.44 6.57
CA LEU A 286 -16.50 0.39 7.69
C LEU A 286 -15.96 -0.22 8.98
N SER A 287 -15.19 0.56 9.73
CA SER A 287 -14.54 0.10 10.96
C SER A 287 -14.87 1.01 12.13
N LEU A 288 -15.16 0.41 13.27
CA LEU A 288 -15.17 1.04 14.59
C LEU A 288 -14.07 0.39 15.40
N GLY A 289 -13.12 1.16 15.89
CA GLY A 289 -11.97 0.60 16.57
C GLY A 289 -11.31 1.55 17.53
N LEU A 290 -10.35 1.00 18.26
CA LEU A 290 -9.46 1.77 19.13
C LEU A 290 -8.29 2.30 18.29
N VAL A 291 -7.95 3.56 18.46
CA VAL A 291 -6.77 4.19 17.85
C VAL A 291 -5.94 4.84 18.94
N TYR A 292 -4.66 4.59 18.93
CA TYR A 292 -3.69 5.20 19.82
C TYR A 292 -2.65 5.97 19.03
N LYS A 293 -2.56 7.29 19.24
CA LYS A 293 -1.56 8.16 18.62
C LYS A 293 -0.33 8.23 19.52
N LEU A 294 0.81 7.81 18.98
CA LEU A 294 2.08 7.82 19.72
C LEU A 294 2.79 9.19 19.67
N PHE A 295 2.65 9.94 18.53
CA PHE A 295 3.28 11.24 18.31
C PHE A 295 2.33 12.17 17.60
#